data_bf0c478ddd42e0da3b691defcda4faef
#
_entry.id   bf0c478ddd42e0da3b691defcda4faef
#
_cell.length_a   1.000
_cell.length_b   1.000
_cell.length_c   1.000
_cell.angle_alpha   90.00
_cell.angle_beta   90.00
_cell.angle_gamma   90.00
#
_symmetry.space_group_name_H-M   'P 1'
#
loop_
_entity.id
_entity.type
_entity.pdbx_description
1 polymer ?
#
loop_
_entity_poly.entity_id
_entity_poly.type
_entity_poly.pdbx_seq_one_letter_code
_entity_poly.pdbx_strand_id
1 'polypeptide(L)'
;MAKVSYKTEDQVRDGAKTTLGFDKTEAKVQQGTGQITTFNQLGFKGIIDKPDGWYLPDDLNAPAIILETKSEAEDISLQKWADELEKNCNIVLTKYTQVVGILYNGADVRC
;
A
#
# COMPACT_ATOMS: atom_id res chain seq x y z
N MET A 1 23.61 21.17 -18.05
CA MET A 1 23.35 20.29 -16.91
C MET A 1 22.03 19.54 -17.11
N ALA A 2 22.06 18.22 -17.00
CA ALA A 2 20.84 17.42 -17.13
C ALA A 2 19.91 17.69 -15.95
N LYS A 3 18.64 17.90 -16.25
CA LYS A 3 17.61 18.08 -15.23
C LYS A 3 17.14 16.70 -14.74
N VAL A 4 17.28 16.45 -13.45
CA VAL A 4 16.76 15.21 -12.84
C VAL A 4 15.24 15.31 -12.73
N SER A 5 14.56 14.30 -13.27
CA SER A 5 13.12 14.19 -13.19
C SER A 5 12.75 12.99 -12.33
N TYR A 6 11.91 13.21 -11.32
CA TYR A 6 11.41 12.16 -10.43
C TYR A 6 9.99 11.77 -10.79
N LYS A 7 9.67 10.49 -10.60
CA LYS A 7 8.31 10.01 -10.73
C LYS A 7 7.43 10.63 -9.65
N THR A 8 6.22 11.01 -10.03
CA THR A 8 5.20 11.47 -9.08
C THR A 8 4.66 10.29 -8.26
N GLU A 9 3.98 10.58 -7.17
CA GLU A 9 3.34 9.54 -6.35
C GLU A 9 2.36 8.70 -7.17
N ASP A 10 1.57 9.32 -8.06
CA ASP A 10 0.65 8.60 -8.94
C ASP A 10 1.38 7.65 -9.89
N GLN A 11 2.48 8.08 -10.47
CA GLN A 11 3.31 7.23 -11.35
C GLN A 11 3.93 6.07 -10.58
N VAL A 12 4.38 6.31 -9.34
CA VAL A 12 4.91 5.26 -8.47
C VAL A 12 3.82 4.24 -8.13
N ARG A 13 2.63 4.70 -7.78
CA ARG A 13 1.49 3.83 -7.48
C ARG A 13 1.12 2.97 -8.67
N ASP A 14 1.03 3.55 -9.86
CA ASP A 14 0.73 2.81 -11.09
C ASP A 14 1.82 1.77 -11.40
N GLY A 15 3.09 2.12 -11.22
CA GLY A 15 4.20 1.20 -11.39
C GLY A 15 4.20 0.07 -10.37
N ALA A 16 3.83 0.36 -9.12
CA ALA A 16 3.75 -0.63 -8.05
C ALA A 16 2.75 -1.72 -8.36
N LYS A 17 1.65 -1.39 -9.02
CA LYS A 17 0.63 -2.33 -9.45
C LYS A 17 1.23 -3.53 -10.18
N THR A 18 2.14 -3.28 -11.12
CA THR A 18 2.82 -4.33 -11.88
C THR A 18 4.05 -4.86 -11.15
N THR A 19 4.92 -3.99 -10.68
CA THR A 19 6.21 -4.35 -10.07
C THR A 19 6.04 -5.20 -8.80
N LEU A 20 5.06 -4.87 -7.97
CA LEU A 20 4.80 -5.58 -6.72
C LEU A 20 3.69 -6.62 -6.83
N GLY A 21 3.10 -6.79 -8.02
CA GLY A 21 2.13 -7.85 -8.29
C GLY A 21 0.71 -7.60 -7.81
N PHE A 22 0.34 -6.36 -7.50
CA PHE A 22 -1.02 -6.02 -7.07
C PHE A 22 -2.07 -6.08 -8.20
N ASP A 23 -1.65 -6.24 -9.44
CA ASP A 23 -2.53 -6.36 -10.59
C ASP A 23 -2.93 -7.81 -10.92
N LYS A 24 -2.36 -8.78 -10.20
CA LYS A 24 -2.69 -10.19 -10.40
C LYS A 24 -4.03 -10.51 -9.78
N THR A 25 -4.76 -11.42 -10.42
CA THR A 25 -6.03 -11.92 -9.92
C THR A 25 -5.83 -13.28 -9.26
N GLU A 26 -6.20 -13.40 -8.00
CA GLU A 26 -6.21 -14.65 -7.27
C GLU A 26 -7.61 -14.95 -6.75
N ALA A 27 -8.00 -16.24 -6.76
CA ALA A 27 -9.23 -16.65 -6.12
C ALA A 27 -9.14 -16.43 -4.60
N LYS A 28 -10.23 -15.96 -3.99
CA LYS A 28 -10.33 -15.74 -2.54
C LYS A 28 -9.36 -14.68 -1.99
N VAL A 29 -8.96 -13.73 -2.85
CA VAL A 29 -8.15 -12.59 -2.45
C VAL A 29 -8.73 -11.33 -3.07
N GLN A 30 -8.91 -10.29 -2.24
CA GLN A 30 -9.24 -8.96 -2.71
C GLN A 30 -7.94 -8.16 -2.79
N GLN A 31 -7.58 -7.69 -3.97
CA GLN A 31 -6.33 -6.95 -4.15
C GLN A 31 -6.48 -5.84 -5.19
N GLY A 32 -5.67 -4.83 -5.08
CA GLY A 32 -5.65 -3.72 -6.01
C GLY A 32 -4.77 -2.57 -5.55
N THR A 33 -4.72 -1.53 -6.38
CA THR A 33 -4.08 -0.24 -6.09
C THR A 33 -4.99 0.89 -6.53
N GLY A 34 -4.82 2.07 -5.97
CA GLY A 34 -5.56 3.25 -6.37
C GLY A 34 -5.65 4.28 -5.27
N GLN A 35 -6.38 5.35 -5.51
CA GLN A 35 -6.54 6.44 -4.55
C GLN A 35 -8.00 6.78 -4.25
N ILE A 36 -8.93 5.92 -4.66
CA ILE A 36 -10.36 6.14 -4.46
C ILE A 36 -11.02 5.09 -3.56
N THR A 37 -10.35 3.97 -3.32
CA THR A 37 -10.90 2.88 -2.49
C THR A 37 -10.59 3.13 -1.02
N THR A 38 -11.63 3.23 -0.21
CA THR A 38 -11.49 3.42 1.25
C THR A 38 -11.38 2.08 1.96
N PHE A 39 -10.84 2.08 3.18
CA PHE A 39 -10.87 0.90 4.04
C PHE A 39 -12.30 0.45 4.32
N ASN A 40 -13.26 1.39 4.42
CA ASN A 40 -14.67 1.04 4.57
C ASN A 40 -15.16 0.14 3.43
N GLN A 41 -14.77 0.46 2.19
CA GLN A 41 -15.14 -0.35 1.02
C GLN A 41 -14.45 -1.72 1.02
N LEU A 42 -13.32 -1.83 1.70
CA LEU A 42 -12.57 -3.08 1.84
C LEU A 42 -13.03 -3.94 3.03
N GLY A 43 -14.06 -3.52 3.73
CA GLY A 43 -14.62 -4.28 4.85
C GLY A 43 -14.22 -3.78 6.24
N PHE A 44 -13.50 -2.67 6.35
CA PHE A 44 -13.11 -2.03 7.62
C PHE A 44 -14.06 -0.87 7.90
N LYS A 45 -15.25 -1.23 8.35
CA LYS A 45 -16.42 -0.35 8.48
C LYS A 45 -16.12 0.96 9.20
N GLY A 46 -16.52 2.06 8.57
CA GLY A 46 -16.41 3.40 9.15
C GLY A 46 -15.05 4.09 8.93
N ILE A 47 -14.07 3.42 8.35
CA ILE A 47 -12.75 3.98 8.11
C ILE A 47 -12.71 4.57 6.71
N ILE A 48 -12.57 5.89 6.62
CA ILE A 48 -12.56 6.62 5.34
C ILE A 48 -11.17 6.78 4.73
N ASP A 49 -10.12 6.43 5.48
CA ASP A 49 -8.75 6.45 4.95
C ASP A 49 -8.63 5.50 3.76
N LYS A 50 -7.70 5.78 2.88
CA LYS A 50 -7.50 5.04 1.63
C LYS A 50 -6.08 4.50 1.58
N PRO A 51 -5.89 3.16 1.50
CA PRO A 51 -4.56 2.61 1.22
C PRO A 51 -4.20 2.82 -0.26
N ASP A 52 -2.92 2.92 -0.56
CA ASP A 52 -2.46 2.99 -1.95
C ASP A 52 -2.51 1.63 -2.65
N GLY A 53 -2.32 0.57 -1.88
CA GLY A 53 -2.47 -0.79 -2.36
C GLY A 53 -2.86 -1.74 -1.25
N TRP A 54 -3.49 -2.83 -1.61
CA TRP A 54 -3.99 -3.83 -0.65
C TRP A 54 -3.96 -5.23 -1.26
N TYR A 55 -3.72 -6.19 -0.39
CA TYR A 55 -3.83 -7.61 -0.65
C TYR A 55 -4.49 -8.24 0.56
N LEU A 56 -5.74 -8.63 0.43
CA LEU A 56 -6.60 -9.04 1.54
C LEU A 56 -7.18 -10.44 1.26
N PRO A 57 -6.51 -11.50 1.76
CA PRO A 57 -7.05 -12.86 1.63
C PRO A 57 -8.37 -13.04 2.38
N ASP A 58 -9.22 -13.94 1.91
CA ASP A 58 -10.44 -14.33 2.62
C ASP A 58 -10.10 -15.00 3.95
N ASP A 59 -8.99 -15.76 4.00
CA ASP A 59 -8.48 -16.36 5.23
C ASP A 59 -7.84 -15.27 6.10
N LEU A 60 -8.48 -14.95 7.21
CA LEU A 60 -8.02 -13.90 8.12
C LEU A 60 -6.75 -14.26 8.88
N ASN A 61 -6.31 -15.53 8.83
CA ASN A 61 -5.04 -15.98 9.39
C ASN A 61 -3.90 -15.95 8.37
N ALA A 62 -4.21 -15.77 7.09
CA ALA A 62 -3.20 -15.53 6.08
C ALA A 62 -2.72 -14.08 6.14
N PRO A 63 -1.45 -13.80 5.79
CA PRO A 63 -0.93 -12.44 5.82
C PRO A 63 -1.65 -11.52 4.84
N ALA A 64 -2.12 -10.37 5.33
CA ALA A 64 -2.56 -9.26 4.51
C ALA A 64 -1.38 -8.36 4.18
N ILE A 65 -1.46 -7.62 3.08
CA ILE A 65 -0.42 -6.68 2.67
C ILE A 65 -1.05 -5.31 2.44
N ILE A 66 -0.44 -4.28 3.00
CA ILE A 66 -0.84 -2.89 2.79
C ILE A 66 0.34 -2.13 2.19
N LEU A 67 0.08 -1.43 1.10
CA LEU A 67 1.04 -0.60 0.38
C LEU A 67 0.77 0.88 0.64
N GLU A 68 1.84 1.61 0.94
CA GLU A 68 1.89 3.06 0.87
C GLU A 68 2.94 3.48 -0.15
N THR A 69 2.59 4.41 -1.02
CA THR A 69 3.51 4.94 -2.01
C THR A 69 3.83 6.40 -1.76
N LYS A 70 5.03 6.80 -2.11
CA LYS A 70 5.49 8.18 -2.09
C LYS A 70 6.13 8.48 -3.44
N SER A 71 6.24 9.77 -3.79
CA SER A 71 6.95 10.14 -5.00
C SER A 71 8.41 9.70 -4.93
N GLU A 72 9.03 9.53 -6.08
CA GLU A 72 10.44 9.10 -6.16
C GLU A 72 11.39 10.09 -5.47
N ALA A 73 10.99 11.36 -5.34
CA ALA A 73 11.77 12.38 -4.65
C ALA A 73 11.74 12.26 -3.12
N GLU A 74 10.83 11.48 -2.56
CA GLU A 74 10.68 11.33 -1.10
C GLU A 74 11.65 10.29 -0.54
N ASP A 75 12.21 10.62 0.62
CA ASP A 75 13.04 9.70 1.38
C ASP A 75 12.15 8.81 2.26
N ILE A 76 11.96 7.55 1.86
CA ILE A 76 11.09 6.62 2.58
C ILE A 76 11.71 6.09 3.88
N SER A 77 12.96 6.48 4.20
CA SER A 77 13.55 6.17 5.50
C SER A 77 13.03 7.09 6.63
N LEU A 78 12.33 8.16 6.29
CA LEU A 78 11.79 9.11 7.27
C LEU A 78 10.73 8.45 8.15
N GLN A 79 10.82 8.68 9.45
CA GLN A 79 9.92 8.08 10.43
C GLN A 79 8.44 8.42 10.20
N LYS A 80 8.16 9.64 9.73
CA LYS A 80 6.77 10.06 9.46
C LYS A 80 6.05 9.17 8.47
N TRP A 81 6.77 8.61 7.47
CA TRP A 81 6.17 7.69 6.49
C TRP A 81 5.96 6.30 7.08
N ALA A 82 6.87 5.85 7.93
CA ALA A 82 6.70 4.60 8.67
C ALA A 82 5.50 4.67 9.62
N ASP A 83 5.29 5.81 10.28
CA ASP A 83 4.17 6.02 11.19
C ASP A 83 2.82 6.00 10.43
N GLU A 84 2.79 6.61 9.23
CA GLU A 84 1.61 6.59 8.37
C GLU A 84 1.27 5.16 7.91
N LEU A 85 2.27 4.41 7.49
CA LEU A 85 2.10 3.00 7.12
C LEU A 85 1.62 2.17 8.31
N GLU A 86 2.22 2.34 9.49
CA GLU A 86 1.82 1.64 10.72
C GLU A 86 0.37 1.91 11.08
N LYS A 87 -0.08 3.15 10.96
CA LYS A 87 -1.48 3.52 11.18
C LYS A 87 -2.42 2.68 10.30
N ASN A 88 -2.10 2.57 9.01
CA ASN A 88 -2.90 1.80 8.07
C ASN A 88 -2.82 0.29 8.35
N CYS A 89 -1.66 -0.22 8.70
CA CYS A 89 -1.51 -1.63 9.10
C CYS A 89 -2.33 -1.95 10.35
N ASN A 90 -2.38 -1.04 11.31
CA ASN A 90 -3.18 -1.22 12.54
C ASN A 90 -4.68 -1.30 12.26
N ILE A 91 -5.17 -0.58 11.25
CA ILE A 91 -6.56 -0.72 10.81
C ILE A 91 -6.82 -2.16 10.37
N VAL A 92 -5.93 -2.72 9.56
CA VAL A 92 -6.07 -4.08 9.02
C VAL A 92 -5.90 -5.14 10.11
N LEU A 93 -5.06 -4.88 11.11
CA LEU A 93 -4.86 -5.76 12.27
C LEU A 93 -6.10 -5.89 13.16
N THR A 94 -7.10 -5.04 13.00
CA THR A 94 -8.40 -5.21 13.69
C THR A 94 -9.13 -6.45 13.19
N LYS A 95 -8.76 -6.99 12.04
CA LYS A 95 -9.43 -8.11 11.39
C LYS A 95 -8.48 -9.26 11.04
N TYR A 96 -7.27 -8.95 10.60
CA TYR A 96 -6.25 -9.94 10.22
C TYR A 96 -5.27 -10.19 11.36
N THR A 97 -4.77 -11.41 11.48
CA THR A 97 -3.77 -11.76 12.51
C THR A 97 -2.35 -11.33 12.14
N GLN A 98 -2.10 -11.17 10.84
CA GLN A 98 -0.78 -10.79 10.31
C GLN A 98 -0.95 -9.77 9.20
N VAL A 99 -0.15 -8.71 9.24
CA VAL A 99 -0.12 -7.68 8.19
C VAL A 99 1.32 -7.34 7.85
N VAL A 100 1.62 -7.30 6.57
CA VAL A 100 2.90 -6.79 6.05
C VAL A 100 2.66 -5.41 5.46
N GLY A 101 3.36 -4.42 5.95
CA GLY A 101 3.35 -3.07 5.39
C GLY A 101 4.50 -2.88 4.42
N ILE A 102 4.23 -2.28 3.27
CA ILE A 102 5.25 -1.95 2.28
C ILE A 102 5.20 -0.46 2.00
N LEU A 103 6.35 0.20 2.13
CA LEU A 103 6.54 1.60 1.76
C LEU A 103 7.43 1.63 0.52
N TYR A 104 6.97 2.30 -0.53
CA TYR A 104 7.60 2.24 -1.84
C TYR A 104 7.60 3.61 -2.51
N ASN A 105 8.73 4.02 -3.11
CA ASN A 105 8.85 5.28 -3.84
C ASN A 105 9.28 5.10 -5.31
N GLY A 106 9.25 3.87 -5.82
CA GLY A 106 9.68 3.58 -7.19
C GLY A 106 11.16 3.24 -7.31
N ALA A 107 11.98 3.66 -6.38
CA ALA A 107 13.42 3.36 -6.33
C ALA A 107 13.75 2.45 -5.16
N ASP A 108 13.15 2.73 -3.98
CA ASP A 108 13.41 2.01 -2.74
C ASP A 108 12.13 1.37 -2.20
N VAL A 109 12.29 0.25 -1.50
CA VAL A 109 11.23 -0.47 -0.80
C VAL A 109 11.63 -0.60 0.67
N ARG A 110 10.66 -0.37 1.56
CA ARG A 110 10.80 -0.57 2.99
C ARG A 110 9.61 -1.36 3.52
N CYS A 111 9.89 -2.39 4.29
CA CYS A 111 8.87 -3.24 4.93
C CYS A 111 8.79 -2.98 6.44
#